data_edf7306284480c6e28d33538b7572706
#
_entry.id   edf7306284480c6e28d33538b7572706
#
_cell.length_a   1.000
_cell.length_b   1.000
_cell.length_c   1.000
_cell.angle_alpha   90.00
_cell.angle_beta   90.00
_cell.angle_gamma   90.00
#
_symmetry.space_group_name_H-M   'P 1'
#
loop_
_entity.id
_entity.type
_entity.pdbx_description
1 polymer ?
#
loop_
_entity_poly.entity_id
_entity_poly.type
_entity_poly.pdbx_seq_one_letter_code
_entity_poly.pdbx_strand_id
1 'polypeptide(L)'
;DVVDQVGLFRPEFDGAQDYDFIFRCVEAVKPEEIYHITKILYHWRCHEDSTAENPESKTYAFEAGKRAIEAHYERTGIRAEVFQGEFLGLYRTKFIRDHDPLISIIIPNKDHTDDLKRCMDSIDSKSTYQNYEYIIVENNSTEEKTFRFYKDLEENHPKARVVYWDREFNYSAINNYGASFARGEYLLLLNNDTEIINEDCLEELLGYCMRGDVGAVGARMYYEDDTIQHAGVVIGFGGIAGHCFVLQPRGTTGYCHRIICAQDYSAVTAACMLVKKSAFDQVGGLTEELAVAFNDIDFCMKLRAAGYLIVYNPYAELYHYESKSRGLEDTPEKVARFN
;
A
#
# COMPACT_ATOMS: atom_id res chain seq x y z
N ASP A 1 29.64 4.44 -23.72
CA ASP A 1 28.19 4.34 -23.64
C ASP A 1 27.77 3.46 -22.45
N VAL A 2 26.46 3.29 -22.23
CA VAL A 2 25.95 2.50 -21.07
C VAL A 2 26.43 1.03 -21.17
N VAL A 3 26.45 0.45 -22.37
CA VAL A 3 26.91 -0.94 -22.57
C VAL A 3 28.36 -1.12 -22.23
N ASP A 4 29.22 -0.15 -22.56
CA ASP A 4 30.64 -0.22 -22.21
C ASP A 4 30.85 -0.13 -20.68
N GLN A 5 29.97 0.60 -20.01
CA GLN A 5 30.01 0.76 -18.55
C GLN A 5 29.55 -0.51 -17.80
N VAL A 6 28.43 -1.10 -18.23
CA VAL A 6 27.80 -2.24 -17.52
C VAL A 6 28.27 -3.61 -18.00
N GLY A 7 28.93 -3.69 -19.16
CA GLY A 7 29.37 -4.90 -19.80
C GLY A 7 28.26 -5.67 -20.52
N LEU A 8 28.61 -6.81 -21.09
CA LEU A 8 27.71 -7.65 -21.88
C LEU A 8 26.84 -8.59 -21.03
N PHE A 9 26.09 -9.45 -21.69
CA PHE A 9 25.32 -10.52 -21.05
C PHE A 9 26.22 -11.45 -20.23
N ARG A 10 25.73 -11.92 -19.11
CA ARG A 10 26.46 -12.77 -18.17
C ARG A 10 25.88 -14.18 -18.18
N PRO A 11 26.73 -15.23 -18.47
CA PRO A 11 26.27 -16.64 -18.61
C PRO A 11 25.58 -17.20 -17.36
N GLU A 12 25.93 -16.70 -16.17
CA GLU A 12 25.30 -17.13 -14.91
C GLU A 12 23.81 -16.78 -14.81
N PHE A 13 23.31 -15.92 -15.70
CA PHE A 13 21.89 -15.54 -15.80
C PHE A 13 21.23 -16.09 -17.07
N ASP A 14 21.79 -17.12 -17.70
CA ASP A 14 21.18 -17.74 -18.88
C ASP A 14 19.70 -18.07 -18.63
N GLY A 15 18.84 -17.65 -19.56
CA GLY A 15 17.38 -17.72 -19.47
C GLY A 15 16.71 -16.43 -18.94
N ALA A 16 17.47 -15.55 -18.26
CA ALA A 16 17.05 -14.21 -17.80
C ALA A 16 18.19 -13.19 -17.94
N GLN A 17 19.09 -13.40 -18.90
CA GLN A 17 20.27 -12.55 -19.12
C GLN A 17 19.92 -11.12 -19.51
N ASP A 18 18.82 -10.92 -20.19
CA ASP A 18 18.25 -9.60 -20.54
C ASP A 18 17.72 -8.88 -19.30
N TYR A 19 17.12 -9.61 -18.38
CA TYR A 19 16.60 -9.07 -17.12
C TYR A 19 17.74 -8.54 -16.23
N ASP A 20 18.81 -9.34 -16.03
CA ASP A 20 20.03 -8.88 -15.35
C ASP A 20 20.66 -7.67 -16.05
N PHE A 21 20.73 -7.71 -17.38
CA PHE A 21 21.32 -6.64 -18.17
C PHE A 21 20.54 -5.32 -18.01
N ILE A 22 19.20 -5.38 -18.03
CA ILE A 22 18.34 -4.21 -17.81
C ILE A 22 18.56 -3.61 -16.41
N PHE A 23 18.63 -4.45 -15.37
CA PHE A 23 18.95 -3.95 -14.02
C PHE A 23 20.26 -3.19 -13.98
N ARG A 24 21.34 -3.74 -14.56
CA ARG A 24 22.64 -3.07 -14.61
C ARG A 24 22.58 -1.76 -15.40
N CYS A 25 21.81 -1.71 -16.48
CA CYS A 25 21.64 -0.50 -17.26
C CYS A 25 20.91 0.60 -16.44
N VAL A 26 19.81 0.26 -15.77
CA VAL A 26 19.07 1.25 -14.97
C VAL A 26 19.83 1.71 -13.73
N GLU A 27 20.71 0.87 -13.18
CA GLU A 27 21.63 1.23 -12.10
C GLU A 27 22.69 2.26 -12.53
N ALA A 28 23.01 2.31 -13.81
CA ALA A 28 24.09 3.14 -14.38
C ALA A 28 23.62 4.48 -14.94
N VAL A 29 22.28 4.72 -15.00
CA VAL A 29 21.70 5.93 -15.60
C VAL A 29 20.73 6.59 -14.63
N LYS A 30 20.39 7.85 -14.89
CA LYS A 30 19.36 8.56 -14.14
C LYS A 30 17.98 8.28 -14.73
N PRO A 31 16.89 8.39 -13.94
CA PRO A 31 15.53 8.19 -14.43
C PRO A 31 15.19 9.03 -15.66
N GLU A 32 15.69 10.27 -15.75
CA GLU A 32 15.45 11.19 -16.86
C GLU A 32 16.15 10.76 -18.19
N GLU A 33 17.11 9.84 -18.10
CA GLU A 33 17.82 9.27 -19.23
C GLU A 33 17.15 8.02 -19.80
N ILE A 34 16.08 7.52 -19.13
CA ILE A 34 15.30 6.36 -19.55
C ILE A 34 14.11 6.85 -20.38
N TYR A 35 14.11 6.56 -21.69
CA TYR A 35 13.04 6.96 -22.59
C TYR A 35 12.09 5.81 -22.90
N HIS A 36 10.81 5.97 -22.59
CA HIS A 36 9.78 4.99 -22.91
C HIS A 36 9.23 5.21 -24.34
N ILE A 37 9.45 4.22 -25.22
CA ILE A 37 8.89 4.22 -26.58
C ILE A 37 7.46 3.66 -26.50
N THR A 38 6.45 4.51 -26.76
CA THR A 38 5.01 4.18 -26.65
C THR A 38 4.44 3.42 -27.86
N LYS A 39 5.30 2.90 -28.74
CA LYS A 39 4.91 2.16 -29.95
C LYS A 39 5.24 0.68 -29.79
N ILE A 40 4.41 -0.19 -30.37
CA ILE A 40 4.68 -1.63 -30.48
C ILE A 40 5.72 -1.82 -31.58
N LEU A 41 6.99 -2.03 -31.17
CA LEU A 41 8.13 -2.22 -32.10
C LEU A 41 8.71 -3.63 -32.08
N TYR A 42 8.26 -4.47 -31.16
CA TYR A 42 8.77 -5.83 -30.97
C TYR A 42 7.63 -6.84 -30.88
N HIS A 43 7.76 -7.96 -31.57
CA HIS A 43 6.85 -9.09 -31.51
C HIS A 43 7.61 -10.33 -31.04
N TRP A 44 7.22 -10.84 -29.88
CA TRP A 44 7.79 -12.08 -29.36
C TRP A 44 7.14 -13.29 -30.05
N ARG A 45 7.95 -14.05 -30.78
CA ARG A 45 7.46 -15.25 -31.49
C ARG A 45 7.21 -16.39 -30.50
N CYS A 46 5.97 -16.86 -30.43
CA CYS A 46 5.59 -18.07 -29.70
C CYS A 46 5.81 -19.31 -30.58
N HIS A 47 6.32 -20.37 -30.01
CA HIS A 47 6.42 -21.72 -30.56
C HIS A 47 6.44 -22.72 -29.40
N GLU A 48 6.17 -24.03 -29.67
CA GLU A 48 5.95 -25.08 -28.66
C GLU A 48 7.07 -25.20 -27.60
N ASP A 49 8.32 -24.89 -27.96
CA ASP A 49 9.47 -24.92 -27.04
C ASP A 49 9.81 -23.56 -26.41
N SER A 50 8.96 -22.54 -26.62
CA SER A 50 9.21 -21.22 -26.05
C SER A 50 8.63 -21.13 -24.64
N THR A 51 9.31 -20.37 -23.76
CA THR A 51 8.80 -20.06 -22.42
C THR A 51 7.48 -19.30 -22.45
N ALA A 52 7.16 -18.64 -23.57
CA ALA A 52 5.89 -17.93 -23.77
C ALA A 52 4.69 -18.87 -23.90
N GLU A 53 4.89 -20.07 -24.47
CA GLU A 53 3.83 -21.06 -24.65
C GLU A 53 3.88 -22.18 -23.60
N ASN A 54 5.08 -22.59 -23.21
CA ASN A 54 5.30 -23.61 -22.18
C ASN A 54 6.31 -23.11 -21.11
N PRO A 55 5.85 -22.40 -20.09
CA PRO A 55 6.73 -21.92 -19.02
C PRO A 55 7.52 -23.03 -18.31
N GLU A 56 6.94 -24.23 -18.19
CA GLU A 56 7.60 -25.36 -17.52
C GLU A 56 8.78 -25.95 -18.30
N SER A 57 8.89 -25.63 -19.59
CA SER A 57 10.00 -26.12 -20.44
C SER A 57 11.37 -25.58 -20.03
N LYS A 58 11.43 -24.46 -19.33
CA LYS A 58 12.66 -23.74 -18.95
C LYS A 58 12.61 -23.18 -17.53
N THR A 59 12.36 -24.02 -16.54
CA THR A 59 12.29 -23.60 -15.12
C THR A 59 13.56 -22.89 -14.66
N TYR A 60 14.73 -23.24 -15.23
CA TYR A 60 16.00 -22.58 -14.94
C TYR A 60 15.99 -21.07 -15.24
N ALA A 61 15.17 -20.62 -16.20
CA ALA A 61 15.04 -19.22 -16.55
C ALA A 61 14.41 -18.41 -15.40
N PHE A 62 13.44 -18.99 -14.69
CA PHE A 62 12.80 -18.34 -13.53
C PHE A 62 13.75 -18.29 -12.33
N GLU A 63 14.55 -19.33 -12.11
CA GLU A 63 15.60 -19.29 -11.10
C GLU A 63 16.68 -18.25 -11.45
N ALA A 64 17.04 -18.11 -12.71
CA ALA A 64 17.94 -17.06 -13.18
C ALA A 64 17.35 -15.66 -12.97
N GLY A 65 16.04 -15.49 -13.22
CA GLY A 65 15.33 -14.23 -12.95
C GLY A 65 15.33 -13.84 -11.47
N LYS A 66 15.09 -14.81 -10.57
CA LYS A 66 15.23 -14.60 -9.13
C LYS A 66 16.64 -14.13 -8.76
N ARG A 67 17.68 -14.84 -9.25
CA ARG A 67 19.09 -14.44 -9.02
C ARG A 67 19.41 -13.05 -9.57
N ALA A 68 18.79 -12.65 -10.69
CA ALA A 68 18.99 -11.32 -11.27
C ALA A 68 18.47 -10.21 -10.34
N ILE A 69 17.31 -10.44 -9.69
CA ILE A 69 16.76 -9.52 -8.69
C ILE A 69 17.65 -9.48 -7.44
N GLU A 70 18.07 -10.63 -6.92
CA GLU A 70 18.96 -10.74 -5.77
C GLU A 70 20.29 -10.02 -6.02
N ALA A 71 20.88 -10.21 -7.20
CA ALA A 71 22.12 -9.54 -7.62
C ALA A 71 21.93 -8.01 -7.77
N HIS A 72 20.76 -7.56 -8.23
CA HIS A 72 20.41 -6.14 -8.25
C HIS A 72 20.39 -5.55 -6.82
N TYR A 73 19.73 -6.21 -5.89
CA TYR A 73 19.66 -5.75 -4.50
C TYR A 73 21.05 -5.74 -3.84
N GLU A 74 21.87 -6.75 -4.10
CA GLU A 74 23.26 -6.77 -3.61
C GLU A 74 24.07 -5.57 -4.12
N ARG A 75 24.02 -5.28 -5.43
CA ARG A 75 24.75 -4.17 -6.05
C ARG A 75 24.27 -2.80 -5.56
N THR A 76 22.98 -2.67 -5.29
CA THR A 76 22.37 -1.41 -4.82
C THR A 76 22.35 -1.26 -3.30
N GLY A 77 22.83 -2.28 -2.56
CA GLY A 77 22.85 -2.26 -1.10
C GLY A 77 21.48 -2.38 -0.45
N ILE A 78 20.47 -2.84 -1.21
CA ILE A 78 19.10 -3.07 -0.71
C ILE A 78 19.07 -4.42 0.00
N ARG A 79 18.66 -4.44 1.26
CA ARG A 79 18.48 -5.67 2.02
C ARG A 79 17.08 -6.23 1.81
N ALA A 80 16.99 -7.33 1.09
CA ALA A 80 15.71 -7.97 0.80
C ALA A 80 15.89 -9.48 0.56
N GLU A 81 14.82 -10.22 0.78
CA GLU A 81 14.67 -11.61 0.39
C GLU A 81 13.74 -11.72 -0.81
N VAL A 82 14.10 -12.54 -1.79
CA VAL A 82 13.31 -12.75 -3.00
C VAL A 82 12.74 -14.16 -2.99
N PHE A 83 11.43 -14.26 -3.13
CA PHE A 83 10.70 -15.52 -3.18
C PHE A 83 10.09 -15.72 -4.57
N GLN A 84 9.99 -16.96 -5.01
CA GLN A 84 9.15 -17.31 -6.15
C GLN A 84 7.69 -17.01 -5.77
N GLY A 85 6.97 -16.31 -6.64
CA GLY A 85 5.54 -16.06 -6.47
C GLY A 85 4.69 -17.31 -6.77
N GLU A 86 3.36 -17.13 -6.74
CA GLU A 86 2.39 -18.20 -7.01
C GLU A 86 2.52 -18.76 -8.44
N PHE A 87 2.92 -17.92 -9.40
CA PHE A 87 3.11 -18.29 -10.79
C PHE A 87 4.58 -18.17 -11.20
N LEU A 88 5.03 -19.01 -12.12
CA LEU A 88 6.37 -18.93 -12.68
C LEU A 88 6.63 -17.55 -13.31
N GLY A 89 7.77 -16.96 -12.97
CA GLY A 89 8.13 -15.61 -13.43
C GLY A 89 7.55 -14.45 -12.63
N LEU A 90 6.78 -14.72 -11.58
CA LEU A 90 6.42 -13.73 -10.59
C LEU A 90 7.31 -13.88 -9.36
N TYR A 91 7.77 -12.77 -8.84
CA TYR A 91 8.63 -12.74 -7.65
C TYR A 91 8.04 -11.84 -6.59
N ARG A 92 8.11 -12.30 -5.33
CA ARG A 92 7.81 -11.51 -4.15
C ARG A 92 9.11 -11.04 -3.52
N THR A 93 9.22 -9.76 -3.24
CA THR A 93 10.32 -9.20 -2.46
C THR A 93 9.83 -8.87 -1.05
N LYS A 94 10.54 -9.36 -0.05
CA LYS A 94 10.35 -8.97 1.35
C LYS A 94 11.56 -8.15 1.79
N PHE A 95 11.36 -6.85 2.03
CA PHE A 95 12.44 -5.96 2.47
C PHE A 95 12.79 -6.23 3.93
N ILE A 96 14.09 -6.38 4.22
CA ILE A 96 14.61 -6.66 5.56
C ILE A 96 14.77 -5.32 6.29
N ARG A 97 14.09 -5.20 7.41
CA ARG A 97 14.16 -4.02 8.27
C ARG A 97 15.44 -4.03 9.10
N ASP A 98 16.03 -2.86 9.32
CA ASP A 98 17.19 -2.68 10.20
C ASP A 98 16.78 -2.56 11.67
N HIS A 99 15.57 -2.07 11.91
CA HIS A 99 14.98 -1.86 13.22
C HIS A 99 13.45 -1.92 13.10
N ASP A 100 12.77 -1.92 14.21
CA ASP A 100 11.31 -1.86 14.29
C ASP A 100 10.88 -0.45 14.76
N PRO A 101 10.65 0.50 13.82
CA PRO A 101 10.24 1.86 14.16
C PRO A 101 8.82 1.91 14.72
N LEU A 102 8.52 2.88 15.57
CA LEU A 102 7.17 3.07 16.09
C LEU A 102 6.20 3.46 14.96
N ILE A 103 5.08 2.74 14.85
CA ILE A 103 3.95 3.07 13.99
C ILE A 103 2.86 3.72 14.85
N SER A 104 2.44 4.94 14.51
CA SER A 104 1.25 5.57 15.10
C SER A 104 0.05 5.27 14.22
N ILE A 105 -0.88 4.46 14.71
CA ILE A 105 -2.12 4.07 14.03
C ILE A 105 -3.18 5.11 14.37
N ILE A 106 -3.60 5.89 13.38
CA ILE A 106 -4.57 6.99 13.53
C ILE A 106 -5.93 6.47 13.07
N ILE A 107 -6.90 6.45 13.98
CA ILE A 107 -8.24 5.93 13.71
C ILE A 107 -9.29 6.99 14.06
N PRO A 108 -9.88 7.68 13.07
CA PRO A 108 -11.07 8.48 13.29
C PRO A 108 -12.23 7.62 13.78
N ASN A 109 -12.94 8.05 14.81
CA ASN A 109 -14.08 7.30 15.30
C ASN A 109 -15.21 8.23 15.75
N LYS A 110 -16.44 7.80 15.48
CA LYS A 110 -17.66 8.42 16.00
C LYS A 110 -18.67 7.31 16.32
N ASP A 111 -18.99 7.15 17.61
CA ASP A 111 -19.81 6.03 18.04
C ASP A 111 -19.21 4.68 17.56
N HIS A 112 -19.95 3.74 17.02
CA HIS A 112 -19.44 2.51 16.38
C HIS A 112 -18.31 1.78 17.15
N THR A 113 -18.45 1.67 18.47
CA THR A 113 -17.42 1.06 19.34
C THR A 113 -17.16 -0.39 19.04
N ASP A 114 -18.15 -1.12 18.51
CA ASP A 114 -17.99 -2.52 18.17
C ASP A 114 -17.09 -2.70 16.94
N ASP A 115 -17.18 -1.80 15.96
CA ASP A 115 -16.30 -1.80 14.79
C ASP A 115 -14.88 -1.40 15.19
N LEU A 116 -14.72 -0.32 15.96
CA LEU A 116 -13.42 0.11 16.48
C LEU A 116 -12.76 -1.01 17.29
N LYS A 117 -13.52 -1.68 18.17
CA LYS A 117 -13.03 -2.79 18.96
C LYS A 117 -12.54 -3.94 18.06
N ARG A 118 -13.32 -4.34 17.06
CA ARG A 118 -12.92 -5.39 16.11
C ARG A 118 -11.65 -5.01 15.37
N CYS A 119 -11.52 -3.76 14.92
CA CYS A 119 -10.34 -3.26 14.25
C CYS A 119 -9.10 -3.40 15.15
N MET A 120 -9.16 -2.89 16.38
CA MET A 120 -8.05 -2.96 17.34
C MET A 120 -7.74 -4.41 17.76
N ASP A 121 -8.76 -5.19 18.12
CA ASP A 121 -8.60 -6.60 18.53
C ASP A 121 -7.92 -7.42 17.42
N SER A 122 -8.22 -7.13 16.15
CA SER A 122 -7.60 -7.83 15.02
C SER A 122 -6.10 -7.57 14.93
N ILE A 123 -5.67 -6.35 15.19
CA ILE A 123 -4.26 -5.97 15.20
C ILE A 123 -3.57 -6.55 16.45
N ASP A 124 -4.17 -6.37 17.62
CA ASP A 124 -3.58 -6.81 18.89
C ASP A 124 -3.42 -8.33 18.99
N SER A 125 -4.38 -9.09 18.41
CA SER A 125 -4.37 -10.55 18.49
C SER A 125 -3.59 -11.24 17.38
N LYS A 126 -3.53 -10.62 16.19
CA LYS A 126 -2.93 -11.25 15.00
C LYS A 126 -1.53 -10.73 14.71
N SER A 127 -1.28 -9.40 14.87
CA SER A 127 -0.04 -8.80 14.37
C SER A 127 1.20 -9.33 15.07
N THR A 128 2.17 -9.77 14.29
CA THR A 128 3.52 -10.10 14.73
C THR A 128 4.35 -8.85 15.02
N TYR A 129 4.00 -7.70 14.42
CA TYR A 129 4.61 -6.42 14.73
C TYR A 129 4.06 -5.83 16.02
N GLN A 130 4.94 -5.48 16.97
CA GLN A 130 4.51 -5.07 18.31
C GLN A 130 4.80 -3.60 18.65
N ASN A 131 5.62 -2.88 17.83
CA ASN A 131 5.99 -1.50 18.13
C ASN A 131 5.03 -0.50 17.47
N TYR A 132 3.81 -0.42 17.99
CA TYR A 132 2.79 0.53 17.55
C TYR A 132 2.06 1.19 18.73
N GLU A 133 1.44 2.32 18.45
CA GLU A 133 0.48 3.01 19.33
C GLU A 133 -0.79 3.32 18.55
N TYR A 134 -1.92 3.44 19.26
CA TYR A 134 -3.18 3.91 18.71
C TYR A 134 -3.44 5.36 19.10
N ILE A 135 -3.91 6.14 18.14
CA ILE A 135 -4.43 7.48 18.32
C ILE A 135 -5.87 7.47 17.80
N ILE A 136 -6.81 7.28 18.71
CA ILE A 136 -8.23 7.31 18.38
C ILE A 136 -8.67 8.77 18.37
N VAL A 137 -9.16 9.24 17.23
CA VAL A 137 -9.64 10.61 17.10
C VAL A 137 -11.15 10.59 17.20
N GLU A 138 -11.64 10.91 18.38
CA GLU A 138 -13.07 11.02 18.68
C GLU A 138 -13.68 12.23 17.95
N ASN A 139 -14.79 12.04 17.22
CA ASN A 139 -15.46 13.09 16.48
C ASN A 139 -16.97 13.17 16.76
N ASN A 140 -17.34 13.90 17.82
CA ASN A 140 -18.74 14.22 18.17
C ASN A 140 -19.63 12.98 18.31
N SER A 141 -19.16 11.96 19.04
CA SER A 141 -19.99 10.84 19.48
C SER A 141 -21.11 11.29 20.38
N THR A 142 -22.23 10.59 20.33
CA THR A 142 -23.44 10.93 21.10
C THR A 142 -23.86 9.84 22.07
N GLU A 143 -23.34 8.63 21.91
CA GLU A 143 -23.70 7.48 22.73
C GLU A 143 -22.84 7.41 23.99
N GLU A 144 -23.47 7.34 25.16
CA GLU A 144 -22.75 7.22 26.45
C GLU A 144 -21.84 5.97 26.52
N LYS A 145 -22.23 4.87 25.84
CA LYS A 145 -21.40 3.66 25.76
C LYS A 145 -20.04 3.93 25.11
N THR A 146 -19.97 4.88 24.16
CA THR A 146 -18.73 5.25 23.47
C THR A 146 -17.73 5.88 24.44
N PHE A 147 -18.18 6.84 25.25
CA PHE A 147 -17.31 7.48 26.25
C PHE A 147 -16.88 6.54 27.36
N ARG A 148 -17.73 5.57 27.75
CA ARG A 148 -17.34 4.49 28.67
C ARG A 148 -16.29 3.58 28.06
N PHE A 149 -16.44 3.24 26.78
CA PHE A 149 -15.46 2.45 26.03
C PHE A 149 -14.11 3.18 25.94
N TYR A 150 -14.10 4.47 25.62
CA TYR A 150 -12.86 5.25 25.56
C TYR A 150 -12.15 5.31 26.93
N LYS A 151 -12.91 5.51 28.00
CA LYS A 151 -12.36 5.51 29.34
C LYS A 151 -11.72 4.16 29.68
N ASP A 152 -12.41 3.06 29.42
CA ASP A 152 -11.89 1.71 29.63
C ASP A 152 -10.63 1.48 28.78
N LEU A 153 -10.64 1.93 27.52
CA LEU A 153 -9.50 1.83 26.63
C LEU A 153 -8.26 2.56 27.17
N GLU A 154 -8.40 3.80 27.63
CA GLU A 154 -7.29 4.58 28.20
C GLU A 154 -6.77 4.01 29.52
N GLU A 155 -7.64 3.39 30.33
CA GLU A 155 -7.27 2.77 31.60
C GLU A 155 -6.57 1.41 31.42
N ASN A 156 -6.96 0.60 30.42
CA ASN A 156 -6.58 -0.78 30.30
C ASN A 156 -5.72 -1.12 29.07
N HIS A 157 -5.59 -0.21 28.10
CA HIS A 157 -4.83 -0.42 26.88
C HIS A 157 -3.62 0.53 26.79
N PRO A 158 -2.42 0.14 27.23
CA PRO A 158 -1.28 1.05 27.41
C PRO A 158 -0.76 1.66 26.09
N LYS A 159 -1.12 1.07 24.94
CA LYS A 159 -0.76 1.58 23.63
C LYS A 159 -1.80 2.56 23.05
N ALA A 160 -2.98 2.70 23.68
CA ALA A 160 -4.08 3.50 23.16
C ALA A 160 -4.16 4.87 23.83
N ARG A 161 -4.57 5.84 23.04
CA ARG A 161 -4.82 7.22 23.46
C ARG A 161 -6.01 7.76 22.69
N VAL A 162 -6.92 8.45 23.38
CA VAL A 162 -8.06 9.13 22.76
C VAL A 162 -7.80 10.63 22.72
N VAL A 163 -8.01 11.25 21.56
CA VAL A 163 -7.93 12.69 21.36
C VAL A 163 -9.26 13.19 20.77
N TYR A 164 -9.70 14.39 21.16
CA TYR A 164 -11.06 14.87 20.90
C TYR A 164 -11.04 15.97 19.83
N TRP A 165 -11.74 15.73 18.71
CA TRP A 165 -12.01 16.69 17.65
C TRP A 165 -13.46 17.17 17.79
N ASP A 166 -13.66 18.36 18.32
CA ASP A 166 -14.96 18.96 18.66
C ASP A 166 -15.57 19.80 17.53
N ARG A 167 -15.02 19.70 16.32
CA ARG A 167 -15.48 20.43 15.12
C ARG A 167 -16.31 19.52 14.22
N GLU A 168 -16.86 20.10 13.16
CA GLU A 168 -17.55 19.34 12.11
C GLU A 168 -16.67 18.24 11.52
N PHE A 169 -17.32 17.21 11.00
CA PHE A 169 -16.61 16.11 10.35
C PHE A 169 -15.84 16.61 9.13
N ASN A 170 -14.56 16.35 9.13
CA ASN A 170 -13.65 16.57 8.04
C ASN A 170 -12.54 15.51 8.14
N TYR A 171 -12.59 14.50 7.26
CA TYR A 171 -11.65 13.38 7.32
C TYR A 171 -10.19 13.82 7.29
N SER A 172 -9.87 14.79 6.41
CA SER A 172 -8.51 15.33 6.29
C SER A 172 -8.05 16.01 7.58
N ALA A 173 -8.87 16.92 8.11
CA ALA A 173 -8.55 17.66 9.33
C ALA A 173 -8.44 16.74 10.56
N ILE A 174 -9.32 15.75 10.67
CA ILE A 174 -9.29 14.74 11.76
C ILE A 174 -7.99 13.92 11.72
N ASN A 175 -7.57 13.46 10.54
CA ASN A 175 -6.32 12.72 10.42
C ASN A 175 -5.10 13.62 10.63
N ASN A 176 -5.09 14.85 10.13
CA ASN A 176 -4.03 15.83 10.42
C ASN A 176 -3.92 16.11 11.92
N TYR A 177 -5.07 16.27 12.59
CA TYR A 177 -5.12 16.46 14.03
C TYR A 177 -4.58 15.22 14.78
N GLY A 178 -5.00 14.02 14.41
CA GLY A 178 -4.46 12.79 14.97
C GLY A 178 -2.93 12.67 14.77
N ALA A 179 -2.43 13.01 13.57
CA ALA A 179 -1.02 13.00 13.25
C ALA A 179 -0.18 13.95 14.12
N SER A 180 -0.77 15.04 14.61
CA SER A 180 -0.08 15.98 15.52
C SER A 180 0.24 15.38 16.89
N PHE A 181 -0.42 14.30 17.29
CA PHE A 181 -0.15 13.55 18.51
C PHE A 181 0.76 12.34 18.31
N ALA A 182 1.05 12.01 17.06
CA ALA A 182 1.83 10.84 16.70
C ALA A 182 3.30 10.97 17.12
N ARG A 183 3.81 9.93 17.78
CA ARG A 183 5.21 9.81 18.18
C ARG A 183 6.00 8.91 17.23
N GLY A 184 5.29 8.15 16.40
CA GLY A 184 5.88 7.20 15.46
C GLY A 184 6.58 7.87 14.28
N GLU A 185 7.57 7.19 13.75
CA GLU A 185 8.23 7.56 12.50
C GLU A 185 7.33 7.29 11.29
N TYR A 186 6.34 6.41 11.47
CA TYR A 186 5.35 6.04 10.46
C TYR A 186 3.95 6.27 10.99
N LEU A 187 3.08 6.76 10.12
CA LEU A 187 1.66 6.97 10.39
C LEU A 187 0.87 5.94 9.59
N LEU A 188 0.04 5.16 10.25
CA LEU A 188 -0.96 4.33 9.59
C LEU A 188 -2.31 5.04 9.70
N LEU A 189 -2.79 5.61 8.59
CA LEU A 189 -4.16 6.08 8.48
C LEU A 189 -5.03 4.84 8.32
N LEU A 190 -5.99 4.64 9.22
CA LEU A 190 -6.80 3.43 9.27
C LEU A 190 -8.25 3.75 9.62
N ASN A 191 -9.19 3.22 8.85
CA ASN A 191 -10.61 3.33 9.20
C ASN A 191 -10.96 2.39 10.35
N ASN A 192 -11.92 2.81 11.19
CA ASN A 192 -12.38 2.04 12.35
C ASN A 192 -13.14 0.76 12.02
N ASP A 193 -13.61 0.61 10.77
CA ASP A 193 -14.36 -0.54 10.26
C ASP A 193 -13.50 -1.49 9.42
N THR A 194 -12.22 -1.60 9.75
CA THR A 194 -11.27 -2.53 9.12
C THR A 194 -10.94 -3.71 10.04
N GLU A 195 -10.47 -4.81 9.45
CA GLU A 195 -9.98 -5.98 10.17
C GLU A 195 -8.80 -6.61 9.42
N ILE A 196 -7.60 -6.67 10.02
CA ILE A 196 -6.46 -7.32 9.37
C ILE A 196 -6.68 -8.83 9.23
N ILE A 197 -6.20 -9.40 8.13
CA ILE A 197 -6.34 -10.83 7.83
C ILE A 197 -5.06 -11.57 8.22
N ASN A 198 -3.91 -11.16 7.67
CA ASN A 198 -2.63 -11.83 7.89
C ASN A 198 -1.84 -11.20 9.03
N GLU A 199 -1.08 -12.03 9.73
CA GLU A 199 -0.33 -11.66 10.93
C GLU A 199 0.84 -10.69 10.66
N ASP A 200 1.42 -10.74 9.46
CA ASP A 200 2.53 -9.88 9.03
C ASP A 200 2.07 -8.63 8.24
N CYS A 201 0.79 -8.27 8.36
CA CYS A 201 0.21 -7.14 7.61
C CYS A 201 0.98 -5.82 7.83
N LEU A 202 1.31 -5.48 9.08
CA LEU A 202 2.05 -4.25 9.40
C LEU A 202 3.49 -4.31 8.89
N GLU A 203 4.15 -5.46 8.99
CA GLU A 203 5.50 -5.66 8.45
C GLU A 203 5.54 -5.54 6.93
N GLU A 204 4.53 -6.07 6.24
CA GLU A 204 4.43 -5.98 4.79
C GLU A 204 4.28 -4.52 4.33
N LEU A 205 3.45 -3.74 4.99
CA LEU A 205 3.35 -2.31 4.73
C LEU A 205 4.66 -1.58 5.02
N LEU A 206 5.26 -1.86 6.18
CA LEU A 206 6.44 -1.19 6.67
C LEU A 206 7.67 -1.46 5.80
N GLY A 207 7.87 -2.72 5.39
CA GLY A 207 9.02 -3.11 4.58
C GLY A 207 9.17 -2.27 3.30
N TYR A 208 8.08 -2.06 2.58
CA TYR A 208 8.07 -1.16 1.42
C TYR A 208 8.18 0.30 1.80
N CYS A 209 7.47 0.72 2.87
CA CYS A 209 7.46 2.11 3.28
C CYS A 209 8.82 2.61 3.80
N MET A 210 9.66 1.72 4.33
CA MET A 210 11.02 2.08 4.81
C MET A 210 11.99 2.45 3.68
N ARG A 211 11.72 2.07 2.43
CA ARG A 211 12.54 2.49 1.28
C ARG A 211 12.59 4.00 1.16
N GLY A 212 13.76 4.54 0.80
CA GLY A 212 13.98 6.00 0.68
C GLY A 212 13.10 6.69 -0.35
N ASP A 213 12.72 5.97 -1.40
CA ASP A 213 11.93 6.44 -2.55
C ASP A 213 10.41 6.26 -2.39
N VAL A 214 9.93 5.54 -1.35
CA VAL A 214 8.50 5.28 -1.13
C VAL A 214 7.93 6.25 -0.11
N GLY A 215 6.85 6.94 -0.46
CA GLY A 215 6.14 7.88 0.42
C GLY A 215 4.99 7.23 1.18
N ALA A 216 4.19 6.41 0.49
CA ALA A 216 3.06 5.72 1.09
C ALA A 216 2.87 4.31 0.53
N VAL A 217 2.30 3.42 1.35
CA VAL A 217 1.96 2.04 0.99
C VAL A 217 0.52 1.76 1.39
N GLY A 218 -0.28 1.24 0.43
CA GLY A 218 -1.64 0.77 0.67
C GLY A 218 -1.74 -0.75 0.61
N ALA A 219 -2.68 -1.30 1.34
CA ALA A 219 -2.96 -2.72 1.44
C ALA A 219 -3.96 -3.22 0.38
N ARG A 220 -4.07 -4.52 0.19
CA ARG A 220 -5.19 -5.15 -0.49
C ARG A 220 -6.38 -5.24 0.45
N MET A 221 -7.53 -4.77 0.00
CA MET A 221 -8.73 -4.74 0.83
C MET A 221 -9.86 -5.52 0.18
N TYR A 222 -10.66 -6.16 1.02
CA TYR A 222 -11.82 -6.93 0.63
C TYR A 222 -13.10 -6.39 1.28
N TYR A 223 -14.20 -6.54 0.58
CA TYR A 223 -15.53 -6.47 1.17
C TYR A 223 -15.81 -7.71 2.04
N GLU A 224 -16.87 -7.66 2.84
CA GLU A 224 -17.29 -8.75 3.73
C GLU A 224 -17.62 -10.07 2.97
N ASP A 225 -17.93 -9.98 1.68
CA ASP A 225 -18.24 -11.11 0.80
C ASP A 225 -17.01 -11.70 0.07
N ASP A 226 -15.80 -11.37 0.52
CA ASP A 226 -14.53 -11.76 -0.10
C ASP A 226 -14.33 -11.24 -1.54
N THR A 227 -15.04 -10.21 -1.98
CA THR A 227 -14.70 -9.53 -3.22
C THR A 227 -13.70 -8.40 -2.98
N ILE A 228 -12.88 -8.09 -4.00
CA ILE A 228 -11.87 -7.04 -3.90
C ILE A 228 -12.55 -5.68 -3.81
N GLN A 229 -12.18 -4.89 -2.81
CA GLN A 229 -12.57 -3.50 -2.65
C GLN A 229 -11.47 -2.56 -3.17
N HIS A 230 -10.21 -2.87 -2.84
CA HIS A 230 -9.07 -2.07 -3.21
C HIS A 230 -7.87 -2.94 -3.63
N ALA A 231 -7.33 -2.63 -4.82
CA ALA A 231 -6.08 -3.15 -5.33
C ALA A 231 -5.32 -2.08 -6.13
N GLY A 232 -5.22 -0.87 -5.54
CA GLY A 232 -4.63 0.31 -6.16
C GLY A 232 -5.66 1.23 -6.83
N VAL A 233 -5.27 2.48 -7.05
CA VAL A 233 -6.09 3.53 -7.69
C VAL A 233 -5.38 4.10 -8.91
N VAL A 234 -6.13 4.28 -10.00
CA VAL A 234 -5.65 4.90 -11.23
C VAL A 234 -6.43 6.18 -11.50
N ILE A 235 -5.69 7.27 -11.74
CA ILE A 235 -6.28 8.56 -12.11
C ILE A 235 -6.82 8.49 -13.54
N GLY A 236 -8.02 9.05 -13.74
CA GLY A 236 -8.75 9.00 -15.02
C GLY A 236 -9.54 7.72 -15.23
N PHE A 237 -9.42 6.71 -14.36
CA PHE A 237 -10.21 5.48 -14.45
C PHE A 237 -11.60 5.70 -13.81
N GLY A 238 -12.65 5.43 -14.57
CA GLY A 238 -14.04 5.59 -14.10
C GLY A 238 -14.48 7.04 -13.87
N GLY A 239 -13.69 8.02 -14.31
CA GLY A 239 -13.92 9.45 -14.10
C GLY A 239 -12.66 10.17 -13.62
N ILE A 240 -12.66 10.73 -12.41
CA ILE A 240 -11.51 11.43 -11.84
C ILE A 240 -10.42 10.43 -11.41
N ALA A 241 -10.80 9.44 -10.63
CA ALA A 241 -9.94 8.34 -10.18
C ALA A 241 -10.80 7.16 -9.75
N GLY A 242 -10.31 5.94 -9.94
CA GLY A 242 -11.06 4.74 -9.59
C GLY A 242 -10.19 3.61 -9.06
N HIS A 243 -10.76 2.82 -8.16
CA HIS A 243 -10.14 1.61 -7.66
C HIS A 243 -10.09 0.55 -8.74
N CYS A 244 -8.95 -0.12 -8.84
CA CYS A 244 -8.76 -1.22 -9.79
C CYS A 244 -9.35 -2.52 -9.24
N PHE A 245 -9.89 -3.34 -10.17
CA PHE A 245 -10.32 -4.71 -9.90
C PHE A 245 -11.46 -4.87 -8.86
N VAL A 246 -12.21 -3.82 -8.60
CA VAL A 246 -13.35 -3.84 -7.64
C VAL A 246 -14.35 -4.95 -8.02
N LEU A 247 -14.89 -5.63 -6.99
CA LEU A 247 -15.83 -6.75 -7.08
C LEU A 247 -15.26 -8.02 -7.76
N GLN A 248 -13.97 -8.08 -8.05
CA GLN A 248 -13.35 -9.34 -8.46
C GLN A 248 -13.31 -10.30 -7.26
N PRO A 249 -13.60 -11.59 -7.44
CA PRO A 249 -13.51 -12.57 -6.36
C PRO A 249 -12.09 -12.65 -5.76
N ARG A 250 -11.97 -12.91 -4.46
CA ARG A 250 -10.71 -13.27 -3.82
C ARG A 250 -10.08 -14.47 -4.54
N GLY A 251 -8.76 -14.43 -4.69
CA GLY A 251 -7.99 -15.47 -5.42
C GLY A 251 -7.87 -15.23 -6.92
N THR A 252 -8.51 -14.19 -7.48
CA THR A 252 -8.22 -13.77 -8.86
C THR A 252 -6.91 -13.00 -8.92
N THR A 253 -6.22 -13.11 -10.05
CA THR A 253 -4.90 -12.48 -10.25
C THR A 253 -4.97 -11.14 -10.99
N GLY A 254 -6.09 -10.89 -11.68
CA GLY A 254 -6.29 -9.72 -12.52
C GLY A 254 -5.49 -9.72 -13.81
N TYR A 255 -5.60 -8.65 -14.58
CA TYR A 255 -4.83 -8.46 -15.82
C TYR A 255 -3.33 -8.45 -15.53
N CYS A 256 -2.57 -9.32 -16.18
CA CYS A 256 -1.12 -9.49 -15.98
C CYS A 256 -0.72 -9.66 -14.50
N HIS A 257 -1.53 -10.40 -13.72
CA HIS A 257 -1.31 -10.69 -12.30
C HIS A 257 -1.23 -9.45 -11.39
N ARG A 258 -1.76 -8.30 -11.81
CA ARG A 258 -1.60 -7.03 -11.10
C ARG A 258 -2.26 -6.99 -9.72
N ILE A 259 -3.21 -7.87 -9.44
CA ILE A 259 -3.85 -7.97 -8.11
C ILE A 259 -2.89 -8.55 -7.08
N ILE A 260 -2.03 -9.49 -7.50
CA ILE A 260 -1.17 -10.27 -6.60
C ILE A 260 0.30 -9.82 -6.59
N CYS A 261 0.64 -8.76 -7.31
CA CYS A 261 1.98 -8.19 -7.36
C CYS A 261 2.03 -6.83 -6.70
N ALA A 262 3.08 -6.60 -5.89
CA ALA A 262 3.38 -5.26 -5.40
C ALA A 262 3.80 -4.37 -6.57
N GLN A 263 3.26 -3.15 -6.66
CA GLN A 263 3.55 -2.23 -7.77
C GLN A 263 3.25 -0.78 -7.40
N ASP A 264 3.82 0.13 -8.19
CA ASP A 264 3.53 1.55 -8.11
C ASP A 264 2.18 1.86 -8.72
N TYR A 265 1.39 2.64 -8.01
CA TYR A 265 0.11 3.15 -8.47
C TYR A 265 0.06 4.68 -8.43
N SER A 266 -0.97 5.27 -9.03
CA SER A 266 -1.22 6.71 -8.94
C SER A 266 -1.54 7.09 -7.50
N ALA A 267 -2.35 6.27 -6.83
CA ALA A 267 -2.75 6.45 -5.45
C ALA A 267 -3.17 5.12 -4.80
N VAL A 268 -3.31 5.15 -3.49
CA VAL A 268 -3.93 4.11 -2.65
C VAL A 268 -4.89 4.78 -1.68
N THR A 269 -5.88 4.03 -1.16
CA THR A 269 -6.89 4.59 -0.26
C THR A 269 -6.37 4.78 1.15
N ALA A 270 -6.78 5.87 1.80
CA ALA A 270 -6.47 6.13 3.20
C ALA A 270 -7.30 5.30 4.19
N ALA A 271 -8.18 4.43 3.72
CA ALA A 271 -8.82 3.43 4.59
C ALA A 271 -7.80 2.48 5.25
N CYS A 272 -6.64 2.25 4.57
CA CYS A 272 -5.44 1.65 5.15
C CYS A 272 -4.22 2.14 4.36
N MET A 273 -3.54 3.17 4.86
CA MET A 273 -2.37 3.78 4.21
C MET A 273 -1.27 4.00 5.24
N LEU A 274 -0.14 3.32 5.07
CA LEU A 274 1.06 3.60 5.84
C LEU A 274 1.91 4.65 5.12
N VAL A 275 2.33 5.69 5.83
CA VAL A 275 3.13 6.80 5.30
C VAL A 275 4.27 7.15 6.26
N LYS A 276 5.42 7.56 5.73
CA LYS A 276 6.47 8.17 6.55
C LYS A 276 5.98 9.47 7.15
N LYS A 277 6.14 9.66 8.46
CA LYS A 277 5.79 10.93 9.11
C LYS A 277 6.53 12.11 8.49
N SER A 278 7.82 11.95 8.16
CA SER A 278 8.61 12.99 7.50
C SER A 278 8.06 13.38 6.12
N ALA A 279 7.58 12.42 5.32
CA ALA A 279 6.96 12.69 4.03
C ALA A 279 5.57 13.34 4.19
N PHE A 280 4.79 12.87 5.19
CA PHE A 280 3.51 13.49 5.55
C PHE A 280 3.68 14.96 5.93
N ASP A 281 4.63 15.26 6.80
CA ASP A 281 4.94 16.62 7.25
C ASP A 281 5.49 17.49 6.09
N GLN A 282 6.33 16.92 5.22
CA GLN A 282 6.91 17.61 4.07
C GLN A 282 5.86 18.14 3.10
N VAL A 283 4.78 17.36 2.86
CA VAL A 283 3.71 17.76 1.94
C VAL A 283 2.55 18.49 2.63
N GLY A 284 2.66 18.73 3.94
CA GLY A 284 1.67 19.46 4.74
C GLY A 284 0.42 18.66 5.09
N GLY A 285 0.53 17.32 5.20
CA GLY A 285 -0.59 16.43 5.53
C GLY A 285 -1.66 16.35 4.44
N LEU A 286 -2.87 15.93 4.82
CA LEU A 286 -4.03 15.91 3.94
C LEU A 286 -4.59 17.33 3.73
N THR A 287 -5.15 17.59 2.55
CA THR A 287 -5.76 18.88 2.18
C THR A 287 -7.15 19.01 2.83
N GLU A 288 -7.31 19.93 3.76
CA GLU A 288 -8.54 20.04 4.60
C GLU A 288 -9.75 20.53 3.83
N GLU A 289 -9.57 21.21 2.69
CA GLU A 289 -10.65 21.58 1.76
C GLU A 289 -11.32 20.34 1.15
N LEU A 290 -10.63 19.19 1.10
CA LEU A 290 -11.16 17.90 0.66
C LEU A 290 -11.66 17.11 1.89
N ALA A 291 -12.80 17.50 2.42
CA ALA A 291 -13.30 17.02 3.70
C ALA A 291 -13.75 15.54 3.70
N VAL A 292 -14.16 14.99 2.55
CA VAL A 292 -14.80 13.66 2.46
C VAL A 292 -14.24 12.78 1.36
N ALA A 293 -14.07 13.31 0.15
CA ALA A 293 -13.68 12.53 -1.03
C ALA A 293 -12.41 13.06 -1.66
N PHE A 294 -11.67 12.17 -2.34
CA PHE A 294 -10.43 12.48 -3.07
C PHE A 294 -9.28 13.03 -2.22
N ASN A 295 -9.42 13.07 -0.91
CA ASN A 295 -8.37 13.52 0.01
C ASN A 295 -7.14 12.61 -0.02
N ASP A 296 -7.35 11.30 -0.10
CA ASP A 296 -6.31 10.29 -0.28
C ASP A 296 -5.63 10.39 -1.65
N ILE A 297 -6.42 10.65 -2.70
CA ILE A 297 -5.90 10.84 -4.06
C ILE A 297 -5.00 12.08 -4.11
N ASP A 298 -5.50 13.23 -3.63
CA ASP A 298 -4.74 14.47 -3.55
C ASP A 298 -3.45 14.29 -2.73
N PHE A 299 -3.55 13.64 -1.58
CA PHE A 299 -2.40 13.37 -0.73
C PHE A 299 -1.34 12.53 -1.44
N CYS A 300 -1.76 11.45 -2.12
CA CYS A 300 -0.86 10.65 -2.94
C CYS A 300 -0.22 11.48 -4.07
N MET A 301 -0.98 12.38 -4.70
CA MET A 301 -0.44 13.26 -5.75
C MET A 301 0.57 14.27 -5.19
N LYS A 302 0.36 14.80 -3.99
CA LYS A 302 1.37 15.65 -3.31
C LYS A 302 2.65 14.89 -3.01
N LEU A 303 2.55 13.66 -2.53
CA LEU A 303 3.72 12.79 -2.31
C LEU A 303 4.47 12.51 -3.63
N ARG A 304 3.74 12.21 -4.71
CA ARG A 304 4.34 11.99 -6.04
C ARG A 304 5.03 13.26 -6.57
N ALA A 305 4.40 14.42 -6.39
CA ALA A 305 5.01 15.71 -6.76
C ALA A 305 6.28 16.03 -5.94
N ALA A 306 6.39 15.49 -4.73
CA ALA A 306 7.59 15.54 -3.90
C ALA A 306 8.64 14.47 -4.27
N GLY A 307 8.39 13.64 -5.28
CA GLY A 307 9.33 12.64 -5.80
C GLY A 307 9.18 11.23 -5.20
N TYR A 308 8.15 10.97 -4.41
CA TYR A 308 7.92 9.65 -3.81
C TYR A 308 7.06 8.75 -4.69
N LEU A 309 7.31 7.44 -4.58
CA LEU A 309 6.46 6.39 -5.11
C LEU A 309 5.30 6.10 -4.15
N ILE A 310 4.17 5.68 -4.73
CA ILE A 310 2.99 5.19 -3.99
C ILE A 310 2.84 3.72 -4.32
N VAL A 311 2.99 2.85 -3.34
CA VAL A 311 3.03 1.39 -3.54
C VAL A 311 1.73 0.76 -3.07
N TYR A 312 1.16 -0.08 -3.92
CA TYR A 312 0.16 -1.08 -3.53
C TYR A 312 0.89 -2.37 -3.16
N ASN A 313 0.69 -2.87 -1.93
CA ASN A 313 1.26 -4.15 -1.50
C ASN A 313 0.15 -5.18 -1.25
N PRO A 314 0.00 -6.21 -2.12
CA PRO A 314 -1.03 -7.23 -2.00
C PRO A 314 -0.82 -8.21 -0.84
N TYR A 315 0.35 -8.21 -0.23
CA TYR A 315 0.68 -9.10 0.88
C TYR A 315 0.24 -8.57 2.25
N ALA A 316 -0.17 -7.30 2.32
CA ALA A 316 -0.92 -6.75 3.44
C ALA A 316 -2.41 -6.85 3.11
N GLU A 317 -3.15 -7.69 3.82
CA GLU A 317 -4.56 -7.98 3.54
C GLU A 317 -5.46 -7.61 4.71
N LEU A 318 -6.58 -6.97 4.41
CA LEU A 318 -7.62 -6.68 5.41
C LEU A 318 -9.02 -6.65 4.79
N TYR A 319 -10.03 -6.87 5.63
CA TYR A 319 -11.41 -6.51 5.33
C TYR A 319 -11.65 -5.04 5.64
N HIS A 320 -12.49 -4.39 4.84
CA HIS A 320 -13.03 -3.06 5.13
C HIS A 320 -14.55 -3.11 4.96
N TYR A 321 -15.25 -3.02 6.07
CA TYR A 321 -16.69 -3.18 6.18
C TYR A 321 -17.44 -1.89 5.82
N GLU A 322 -17.06 -1.27 4.72
CA GLU A 322 -17.50 0.03 4.22
C GLU A 322 -19.01 0.26 4.37
N SER A 323 -19.39 1.53 4.49
CA SER A 323 -20.77 2.01 4.50
C SER A 323 -21.58 1.79 5.78
N LYS A 324 -21.01 1.19 6.84
CA LYS A 324 -21.74 1.02 8.11
C LYS A 324 -21.99 2.36 8.81
N SER A 325 -21.05 3.31 8.71
CA SER A 325 -21.14 4.61 9.38
C SER A 325 -21.78 5.70 8.52
N ARG A 326 -21.61 5.69 7.19
CA ARG A 326 -22.09 6.74 6.28
C ARG A 326 -23.23 6.31 5.35
N GLY A 327 -23.51 5.00 5.24
CA GLY A 327 -24.40 4.44 4.23
C GLY A 327 -23.85 4.59 2.81
N LEU A 328 -24.56 4.05 1.81
CA LEU A 328 -24.14 4.13 0.41
C LEU A 328 -24.09 5.59 -0.08
N GLU A 329 -23.13 5.90 -0.96
CA GLU A 329 -22.94 7.22 -1.60
C GLU A 329 -23.85 7.39 -2.84
N ASP A 330 -25.12 6.96 -2.72
CA ASP A 330 -26.11 6.84 -3.81
C ASP A 330 -27.19 7.92 -3.82
N THR A 331 -27.22 8.81 -2.82
CA THR A 331 -28.17 9.94 -2.81
C THR A 331 -27.68 11.10 -3.68
N PRO A 332 -28.58 11.87 -4.32
CA PRO A 332 -28.21 13.03 -5.13
C PRO A 332 -27.29 14.04 -4.43
N GLU A 333 -27.53 14.27 -3.12
CA GLU A 333 -26.72 15.18 -2.31
C GLU A 333 -25.31 14.62 -2.07
N LYS A 334 -25.17 13.30 -1.89
CA LYS A 334 -23.89 12.65 -1.73
C LYS A 334 -23.12 12.59 -3.04
N VAL A 335 -23.81 12.25 -4.14
CA VAL A 335 -23.23 12.27 -5.49
C VAL A 335 -22.76 13.67 -5.90
N ALA A 336 -23.47 14.72 -5.49
CA ALA A 336 -23.07 16.11 -5.76
C ALA A 336 -21.73 16.51 -5.13
N ARG A 337 -21.24 15.78 -4.11
CA ARG A 337 -19.92 16.00 -3.52
C ARG A 337 -18.75 15.55 -4.40
N PHE A 338 -19.04 14.76 -5.43
CA PHE A 338 -18.05 14.28 -6.41
C PHE A 338 -18.00 15.13 -7.69
N ASN A 339 -18.85 16.15 -7.79
CA ASN A 339 -18.91 17.10 -8.91
C ASN A 339 -18.43 18.49 -8.47
#